data_c9336fdbfcd2fe2f9e97731ea565e7f5
#
_entry.id   c9336fdbfcd2fe2f9e97731ea565e7f5
#
_cell.length_a   1.000
_cell.length_b   1.000
_cell.length_c   1.000
_cell.angle_alpha   90.00
_cell.angle_beta   90.00
_cell.angle_gamma   90.00
#
_symmetry.space_group_name_H-M   'P 1'
#
loop_
_entity.id
_entity.type
_entity.pdbx_description
1 polymer ?
#
loop_
_entity_poly.entity_id
_entity_poly.type
_entity_poly.pdbx_seq_one_letter_code
_entity_poly.pdbx_strand_id
1 'polypeptide(L)'
;LDERDVFRGRPDELPADLSLRVAVVCGQFHDRADSRDVRRVRDRAADVARRAQLRFDLDEVRAHRCGVMLALAYPDRVAVRRNQPGQFQLRSGSSAWTPPTDPLAQERFVVAADLDGKRDNARIRIGAALDVSEVIDSLADQIERRETLVWDKQRDDLVQRSETRLGGMLLDEQVRAAQPDEATTAALVERVRATRLAALRWPERAMLLRARVAFLRLHGGRDEWPDWSDAALLATIDDWLAPYLVGAVGAADLARLDTEMLLSSQLGWDGSTRLGQLAPAHLDTPAGRTAVIDYSRDIPTASVRVQDLFGLRQHPTVAGDVRVSLELLSPADRPIQITSDLPGFWAGSWAEVRKEMAGRYPKHQWPADPANATPTRLK
;
A
#
# COMPACT_ATOMS: atom_id res chain seq x y z
N LEU A 1 -43.54 25.26 20.01
CA LEU A 1 -43.37 23.81 20.24
C LEU A 1 -43.76 23.35 21.65
N ASP A 2 -44.36 24.23 22.43
CA ASP A 2 -44.40 23.98 23.86
C ASP A 2 -45.45 22.98 24.35
N GLU A 3 -46.44 22.62 23.58
CA GLU A 3 -47.49 21.84 24.25
C GLU A 3 -48.32 20.89 23.39
N ARG A 4 -48.46 21.12 22.10
CA ARG A 4 -49.17 20.21 21.19
C ARG A 4 -48.59 20.24 19.78
N ASP A 5 -48.38 19.06 19.26
CA ASP A 5 -47.98 18.91 17.86
C ASP A 5 -49.12 19.36 16.92
N VAL A 6 -48.73 19.76 15.70
CA VAL A 6 -49.72 20.07 14.63
C VAL A 6 -50.40 18.81 14.10
N PHE A 7 -49.86 17.63 14.44
CA PHE A 7 -50.45 16.34 14.11
C PHE A 7 -51.20 15.73 15.30
N ARG A 8 -52.31 15.08 14.99
CA ARG A 8 -53.04 14.25 15.95
C ARG A 8 -52.40 12.88 16.07
N GLY A 9 -52.22 12.38 17.30
CA GLY A 9 -51.71 11.06 17.57
C GLY A 9 -50.88 11.00 18.83
N ARG A 10 -50.38 9.81 19.15
CA ARG A 10 -49.47 9.65 20.28
C ARG A 10 -48.06 10.11 19.86
N PRO A 11 -47.28 10.75 20.73
CA PRO A 11 -45.93 11.24 20.39
C PRO A 11 -45.06 10.18 19.75
N ASP A 12 -45.25 8.91 20.12
CA ASP A 12 -44.47 7.78 19.59
C ASP A 12 -44.90 7.32 18.20
N GLU A 13 -46.05 7.77 17.70
CA GLU A 13 -46.63 7.42 16.40
C GLU A 13 -46.46 8.52 15.37
N LEU A 14 -45.99 9.70 15.81
CA LEU A 14 -45.82 10.86 14.93
C LEU A 14 -44.47 10.81 14.22
N PRO A 15 -44.42 11.23 12.93
CA PRO A 15 -43.16 11.33 12.21
C PRO A 15 -42.24 12.33 12.87
N ALA A 16 -40.94 12.05 12.90
CA ALA A 16 -39.97 12.96 13.51
C ALA A 16 -39.65 14.16 12.61
N ASP A 17 -39.94 14.10 11.32
CA ASP A 17 -39.58 15.14 10.36
C ASP A 17 -40.31 16.48 10.61
N LEU A 18 -39.51 17.50 10.98
CA LEU A 18 -39.99 18.87 11.16
C LEU A 18 -40.45 19.50 9.85
N SER A 19 -39.87 19.12 8.71
CA SER A 19 -40.22 19.69 7.42
C SER A 19 -41.68 19.41 7.06
N LEU A 20 -42.21 18.22 7.42
CA LEU A 20 -43.63 17.89 7.26
C LEU A 20 -44.54 18.84 8.07
N ARG A 21 -44.15 19.15 9.33
CA ARG A 21 -44.91 20.08 10.18
C ARG A 21 -44.94 21.49 9.60
N VAL A 22 -43.79 21.96 9.12
CA VAL A 22 -43.68 23.28 8.48
C VAL A 22 -44.50 23.32 7.20
N ALA A 23 -44.45 22.27 6.37
CA ALA A 23 -45.24 22.17 5.14
C ALA A 23 -46.76 22.28 5.42
N VAL A 24 -47.22 21.61 6.49
CA VAL A 24 -48.63 21.69 6.92
C VAL A 24 -49.00 23.10 7.44
N VAL A 25 -48.11 23.72 8.17
CA VAL A 25 -48.27 25.12 8.61
C VAL A 25 -48.32 26.04 7.39
N CYS A 26 -47.60 25.78 6.31
CA CYS A 26 -47.65 26.53 5.05
C CYS A 26 -48.85 26.22 4.17
N GLY A 27 -49.72 25.27 4.54
CA GLY A 27 -50.96 24.97 3.82
C GLY A 27 -50.98 23.63 3.09
N GLN A 28 -49.93 22.83 3.19
CA GLN A 28 -49.95 21.49 2.64
C GLN A 28 -50.96 20.61 3.40
N PHE A 29 -51.75 19.85 2.69
CA PHE A 29 -52.71 18.92 3.28
C PHE A 29 -51.99 17.72 3.93
N HIS A 30 -52.45 17.34 5.12
CA HIS A 30 -52.06 16.09 5.77
C HIS A 30 -53.26 15.58 6.61
N ASP A 31 -53.57 14.28 6.50
CA ASP A 31 -54.71 13.63 7.12
C ASP A 31 -54.76 13.72 8.66
N ARG A 32 -53.60 13.76 9.29
CA ARG A 32 -53.45 13.89 10.73
C ARG A 32 -53.39 15.35 11.24
N ALA A 33 -53.43 16.35 10.37
CA ALA A 33 -53.29 17.73 10.75
C ALA A 33 -54.48 18.20 11.61
N ASP A 34 -54.16 18.92 12.71
CA ASP A 34 -55.16 19.62 13.51
C ASP A 34 -55.21 21.12 13.13
N SER A 35 -56.33 21.53 12.54
CA SER A 35 -56.49 22.90 12.06
C SER A 35 -56.38 23.97 13.15
N ARG A 36 -56.73 23.64 14.41
CA ARG A 36 -56.64 24.55 15.54
C ARG A 36 -55.16 24.74 15.95
N ASP A 37 -54.42 23.65 16.01
CA ASP A 37 -53.03 23.69 16.36
C ASP A 37 -52.19 24.34 15.24
N VAL A 38 -52.50 24.09 13.99
CA VAL A 38 -51.90 24.80 12.83
C VAL A 38 -52.15 26.29 12.91
N ARG A 39 -53.37 26.73 13.18
CA ARG A 39 -53.70 28.17 13.35
C ARG A 39 -52.86 28.78 14.51
N ARG A 40 -52.85 28.12 15.68
CA ARG A 40 -52.09 28.57 16.82
C ARG A 40 -50.59 28.77 16.49
N VAL A 41 -49.97 27.82 15.76
CA VAL A 41 -48.56 27.93 15.32
C VAL A 41 -48.37 29.11 14.38
N ARG A 42 -49.28 29.33 13.41
CA ARG A 42 -49.25 30.50 12.51
C ARG A 42 -49.34 31.84 13.26
N ASP A 43 -50.27 31.95 14.21
CA ASP A 43 -50.45 33.15 14.98
C ASP A 43 -49.20 33.45 15.80
N ARG A 44 -48.61 32.43 16.43
CA ARG A 44 -47.38 32.58 17.19
C ARG A 44 -46.19 32.95 16.34
N ALA A 45 -46.05 32.34 15.13
CA ALA A 45 -45.03 32.68 14.17
C ALA A 45 -45.13 34.13 13.70
N ALA A 46 -46.35 34.62 13.43
CA ALA A 46 -46.61 36.02 13.08
C ALA A 46 -46.23 36.98 14.22
N ASP A 47 -46.51 36.59 15.46
CA ASP A 47 -46.11 37.39 16.64
C ASP A 47 -44.60 37.48 16.82
N VAL A 48 -43.88 36.37 16.63
CA VAL A 48 -42.41 36.33 16.65
C VAL A 48 -41.81 37.19 15.56
N ALA A 49 -42.32 37.06 14.32
CA ALA A 49 -41.88 37.88 13.20
C ALA A 49 -42.07 39.38 13.45
N ARG A 50 -43.22 39.76 14.00
CA ARG A 50 -43.54 41.17 14.36
C ARG A 50 -42.55 41.70 15.40
N ARG A 51 -42.26 40.94 16.45
CA ARG A 51 -41.26 41.31 17.47
C ARG A 51 -39.86 41.45 16.90
N ALA A 52 -39.50 40.59 15.90
CA ALA A 52 -38.24 40.62 15.20
C ALA A 52 -38.19 41.68 14.08
N GLN A 53 -39.29 42.47 13.90
CA GLN A 53 -39.44 43.44 12.80
C GLN A 53 -39.27 42.80 11.39
N LEU A 54 -39.67 41.54 11.24
CA LEU A 54 -39.63 40.81 9.98
C LEU A 54 -41.05 40.75 9.39
N ARG A 55 -41.12 40.71 8.05
CA ARG A 55 -42.33 40.38 7.33
C ARG A 55 -42.62 38.89 7.50
N PHE A 56 -43.85 38.54 7.90
CA PHE A 56 -44.30 37.17 7.97
C PHE A 56 -45.07 36.82 6.69
N ASP A 57 -44.51 35.94 5.89
CA ASP A 57 -45.09 35.48 4.64
C ASP A 57 -44.93 33.94 4.53
N LEU A 58 -46.02 33.21 4.53
CA LEU A 58 -46.02 31.75 4.43
C LEU A 58 -45.52 31.24 3.09
N ASP A 59 -45.71 32.03 2.01
CA ASP A 59 -45.25 31.62 0.66
C ASP A 59 -43.74 31.68 0.50
N GLU A 60 -43.07 32.45 1.36
CA GLU A 60 -41.61 32.55 1.40
C GLU A 60 -40.94 31.46 2.26
N VAL A 61 -41.72 30.74 3.09
CA VAL A 61 -41.17 29.66 3.94
C VAL A 61 -40.76 28.44 3.10
N ARG A 62 -39.54 27.99 3.35
CA ARG A 62 -38.95 26.83 2.70
C ARG A 62 -38.79 25.70 3.71
N ALA A 63 -39.74 24.77 3.71
CA ALA A 63 -39.74 23.63 4.64
C ALA A 63 -38.44 22.78 4.58
N HIS A 64 -37.87 22.61 3.38
CA HIS A 64 -36.64 21.87 3.21
C HIS A 64 -35.41 22.50 3.85
N ARG A 65 -35.45 23.80 4.22
CA ARG A 65 -34.34 24.48 4.91
C ARG A 65 -34.36 24.33 6.42
N CYS A 66 -35.31 23.58 6.99
CA CYS A 66 -35.35 23.33 8.42
C CYS A 66 -34.06 22.69 8.96
N GLY A 67 -33.46 21.79 8.21
CA GLY A 67 -32.23 21.12 8.58
C GLY A 67 -31.07 22.08 8.83
N VAL A 68 -30.86 23.01 7.90
CA VAL A 68 -29.78 24.03 8.03
C VAL A 68 -30.01 24.93 9.27
N MET A 69 -31.25 25.40 9.44
CA MET A 69 -31.57 26.24 10.57
C MET A 69 -31.37 25.53 11.91
N LEU A 70 -31.74 24.26 11.98
CA LEU A 70 -31.49 23.44 13.16
C LEU A 70 -30.00 23.17 13.38
N ALA A 71 -29.22 22.94 12.30
CA ALA A 71 -27.78 22.71 12.39
C ALA A 71 -27.04 23.95 12.93
N LEU A 72 -27.46 25.16 12.55
CA LEU A 72 -26.93 26.40 13.09
C LEU A 72 -27.28 26.58 14.56
N ALA A 73 -28.50 26.18 14.96
CA ALA A 73 -28.97 26.30 16.35
C ALA A 73 -28.41 25.21 17.27
N TYR A 74 -28.19 24.01 16.73
CA TYR A 74 -27.78 22.82 17.49
C TYR A 74 -26.67 22.06 16.74
N PRO A 75 -25.49 22.63 16.53
CA PRO A 75 -24.43 22.03 15.74
C PRO A 75 -23.89 20.70 16.33
N ASP A 76 -24.00 20.50 17.62
CA ASP A 76 -23.67 19.27 18.35
C ASP A 76 -24.66 18.12 18.12
N ARG A 77 -25.86 18.44 17.60
CA ARG A 77 -26.94 17.48 17.33
C ARG A 77 -27.07 17.09 15.85
N VAL A 78 -26.16 17.53 15.01
CA VAL A 78 -25.99 16.97 13.66
C VAL A 78 -25.62 15.50 13.81
N ALA A 79 -26.27 14.63 13.03
CA ALA A 79 -26.11 13.20 13.13
C ALA A 79 -25.93 12.55 11.74
N VAL A 80 -25.10 11.54 11.67
CA VAL A 80 -24.86 10.72 10.47
C VAL A 80 -25.51 9.35 10.65
N ARG A 81 -26.19 8.87 9.61
CA ARG A 81 -26.76 7.52 9.62
C ARG A 81 -25.65 6.48 9.67
N ARG A 82 -25.88 5.46 10.51
CA ARG A 82 -25.06 4.25 10.57
C ARG A 82 -25.49 3.23 9.51
N ASN A 83 -24.99 2.02 9.60
CA ASN A 83 -25.24 0.95 8.63
C ASN A 83 -26.72 0.54 8.50
N GLN A 84 -27.56 0.84 9.48
CA GLN A 84 -28.96 0.48 9.48
C GLN A 84 -29.86 1.73 9.36
N PRO A 85 -30.96 1.67 8.60
CA PRO A 85 -31.94 2.73 8.54
C PRO A 85 -32.45 3.12 9.93
N GLY A 86 -32.58 4.42 10.16
CA GLY A 86 -33.06 4.95 11.42
C GLY A 86 -32.06 4.92 12.57
N GLN A 87 -30.84 4.43 12.36
CA GLN A 87 -29.77 4.46 13.39
C GLN A 87 -28.77 5.57 13.05
N PHE A 88 -28.53 6.46 14.01
CA PHE A 88 -27.69 7.63 13.81
C PHE A 88 -26.62 7.74 14.89
N GLN A 89 -25.55 8.42 14.55
CA GLN A 89 -24.53 8.86 15.50
C GLN A 89 -24.49 10.38 15.48
N LEU A 90 -24.73 10.99 16.62
CA LEU A 90 -24.63 12.44 16.81
C LEU A 90 -23.16 12.88 16.75
N ARG A 91 -22.93 14.14 16.39
CA ARG A 91 -21.59 14.76 16.43
C ARG A 91 -20.95 14.66 17.82
N SER A 92 -21.75 14.68 18.88
CA SER A 92 -21.33 14.47 20.27
C SER A 92 -20.77 13.06 20.55
N GLY A 93 -20.91 12.11 19.59
CA GLY A 93 -20.55 10.70 19.76
C GLY A 93 -21.68 9.81 20.27
N SER A 94 -22.75 10.38 20.81
CA SER A 94 -23.91 9.62 21.30
C SER A 94 -24.71 8.99 20.17
N SER A 95 -25.43 7.89 20.46
CA SER A 95 -26.34 7.26 19.51
C SER A 95 -27.74 7.88 19.58
N ALA A 96 -28.40 7.96 18.42
CA ALA A 96 -29.79 8.34 18.32
C ALA A 96 -30.52 7.46 17.29
N TRP A 97 -31.84 7.42 17.36
CA TRP A 97 -32.61 6.58 16.46
C TRP A 97 -33.99 7.18 16.13
N THR A 98 -34.51 6.78 14.99
CA THR A 98 -35.91 6.92 14.56
C THR A 98 -36.48 5.55 14.20
N PRO A 99 -37.81 5.35 14.21
CA PRO A 99 -38.42 4.15 13.64
C PRO A 99 -37.97 3.96 12.17
N PRO A 100 -37.72 2.72 11.70
CA PRO A 100 -37.35 2.48 10.30
C PRO A 100 -38.36 2.96 9.27
N THR A 101 -39.63 3.16 9.69
CA THR A 101 -40.73 3.65 8.88
C THR A 101 -40.80 5.18 8.86
N ASP A 102 -39.99 5.87 9.66
CA ASP A 102 -39.94 7.34 9.66
C ASP A 102 -39.26 7.86 8.40
N PRO A 103 -39.73 8.94 7.77
CA PRO A 103 -39.09 9.54 6.61
C PRO A 103 -37.60 9.82 6.78
N LEU A 104 -37.20 10.26 7.99
CA LEU A 104 -35.79 10.54 8.30
C LEU A 104 -34.92 9.29 8.37
N ALA A 105 -35.50 8.09 8.50
CA ALA A 105 -34.72 6.86 8.67
C ALA A 105 -33.77 6.56 7.48
N GLN A 106 -34.10 7.02 6.28
CA GLN A 106 -33.32 6.81 5.07
C GLN A 106 -32.30 7.94 4.81
N GLU A 107 -32.44 9.05 5.49
CA GLU A 107 -31.57 10.20 5.30
C GLU A 107 -30.14 9.91 5.77
N ARG A 108 -29.16 10.40 5.03
CA ARG A 108 -27.75 10.24 5.39
C ARG A 108 -27.36 11.12 6.57
N PHE A 109 -27.83 12.36 6.57
CA PHE A 109 -27.63 13.31 7.65
C PHE A 109 -28.96 13.85 8.14
N VAL A 110 -29.06 13.96 9.44
CA VAL A 110 -30.19 14.59 10.11
C VAL A 110 -29.68 15.51 11.22
N VAL A 111 -30.52 16.45 11.62
CA VAL A 111 -30.27 17.22 12.86
C VAL A 111 -31.43 16.99 13.81
N ALA A 112 -31.11 16.66 15.05
CA ALA A 112 -32.12 16.39 16.10
C ALA A 112 -32.44 17.64 16.87
N ALA A 113 -33.68 18.15 16.76
CA ALA A 113 -34.14 19.25 17.56
C ALA A 113 -34.61 18.81 18.95
N ASP A 114 -35.32 17.67 19.04
CA ASP A 114 -35.80 17.08 20.27
C ASP A 114 -35.44 15.60 20.37
N LEU A 115 -34.94 15.22 21.55
CA LEU A 115 -34.52 13.86 21.91
C LEU A 115 -35.27 13.43 23.19
N ASP A 116 -35.53 12.11 23.34
CA ASP A 116 -36.27 11.59 24.51
C ASP A 116 -35.49 11.57 25.83
N GLY A 117 -34.27 12.13 25.83
CA GLY A 117 -33.42 12.28 27.00
C GLY A 117 -32.68 11.02 27.47
N LYS A 118 -32.77 9.89 26.77
CA LYS A 118 -31.97 8.69 27.08
C LYS A 118 -30.51 8.90 26.69
N ARG A 119 -29.59 8.53 27.59
CA ARG A 119 -28.15 8.80 27.38
C ARG A 119 -27.52 7.97 26.27
N ASP A 120 -27.86 6.71 26.16
CA ASP A 120 -27.09 5.76 25.32
C ASP A 120 -27.66 5.54 23.93
N ASN A 121 -28.95 5.77 23.70
CA ASN A 121 -29.60 5.66 22.39
C ASN A 121 -30.92 6.45 22.41
N ALA A 122 -30.81 7.75 22.26
CA ALA A 122 -31.97 8.67 22.36
C ALA A 122 -32.85 8.56 21.12
N ARG A 123 -34.16 8.52 21.30
CA ARG A 123 -35.10 8.62 20.20
C ARG A 123 -35.18 10.09 19.74
N ILE A 124 -35.04 10.28 18.43
CA ILE A 124 -35.30 11.57 17.79
C ILE A 124 -36.82 11.73 17.71
N ARG A 125 -37.36 12.70 18.43
CA ARG A 125 -38.79 13.05 18.39
C ARG A 125 -39.09 14.11 17.35
N ILE A 126 -38.18 15.07 17.20
CA ILE A 126 -38.22 16.09 16.18
C ILE A 126 -36.82 16.28 15.61
N GLY A 127 -36.73 16.25 14.31
CA GLY A 127 -35.50 16.48 13.56
C GLY A 127 -35.81 16.90 12.13
N ALA A 128 -34.80 17.13 11.35
CA ALA A 128 -34.94 17.41 9.93
C ALA A 128 -33.80 16.77 9.15
N ALA A 129 -34.07 16.42 7.90
CA ALA A 129 -33.04 16.02 6.94
C ALA A 129 -32.09 17.20 6.68
N LEU A 130 -30.84 16.87 6.38
CA LEU A 130 -29.78 17.83 6.14
C LEU A 130 -28.95 17.38 4.93
N ASP A 131 -28.80 18.24 3.95
CA ASP A 131 -27.93 18.01 2.83
C ASP A 131 -26.47 18.28 3.25
N VAL A 132 -25.54 17.46 2.74
CA VAL A 132 -24.12 17.57 3.06
C VAL A 132 -23.52 18.90 2.59
N SER A 133 -23.95 19.40 1.44
CA SER A 133 -23.50 20.69 0.91
C SER A 133 -23.94 21.83 1.83
N GLU A 134 -25.18 21.79 2.31
CA GLU A 134 -25.71 22.76 3.25
C GLU A 134 -24.96 22.73 4.60
N VAL A 135 -24.54 21.54 5.07
CA VAL A 135 -23.68 21.40 6.27
C VAL A 135 -22.35 22.10 6.05
N ILE A 136 -21.71 21.81 4.92
CA ILE A 136 -20.40 22.36 4.57
C ILE A 136 -20.45 23.89 4.48
N ASP A 137 -21.48 24.41 3.83
CA ASP A 137 -21.63 25.86 3.65
C ASP A 137 -21.99 26.57 4.96
N SER A 138 -22.89 26.00 5.75
CA SER A 138 -23.40 26.62 6.97
C SER A 138 -22.46 26.54 8.17
N LEU A 139 -21.57 25.54 8.20
CA LEU A 139 -20.60 25.30 9.28
C LEU A 139 -19.17 25.33 8.75
N ALA A 140 -18.91 26.15 7.73
CA ALA A 140 -17.64 26.19 6.99
C ALA A 140 -16.42 26.44 7.91
N ASP A 141 -16.59 27.23 8.95
CA ASP A 141 -15.59 27.53 9.98
C ASP A 141 -15.25 26.32 10.88
N GLN A 142 -16.09 25.29 10.89
CA GLN A 142 -15.92 24.06 11.67
C GLN A 142 -15.59 22.85 10.82
N ILE A 143 -15.47 23.04 9.50
CA ILE A 143 -15.13 21.99 8.56
C ILE A 143 -13.63 21.81 8.48
N GLU A 144 -13.18 20.60 8.74
CA GLU A 144 -11.80 20.18 8.52
C GLU A 144 -11.70 19.42 7.19
N ARG A 145 -10.75 19.82 6.35
CA ARG A 145 -10.36 19.06 5.17
C ARG A 145 -9.00 18.43 5.43
N ARG A 146 -8.92 17.11 5.25
CA ARG A 146 -7.70 16.36 5.46
C ARG A 146 -7.36 15.61 4.20
N GLU A 147 -6.15 15.83 3.70
CA GLU A 147 -5.60 15.07 2.59
C GLU A 147 -4.50 14.16 3.11
N THR A 148 -4.55 12.90 2.73
CA THR A 148 -3.56 11.89 3.14
C THR A 148 -3.23 11.00 1.95
N LEU A 149 -1.95 10.64 1.83
CA LEU A 149 -1.52 9.57 0.96
C LEU A 149 -1.57 8.25 1.73
N VAL A 150 -2.28 7.29 1.19
CA VAL A 150 -2.44 5.98 1.82
C VAL A 150 -2.22 4.87 0.78
N TRP A 151 -1.67 3.75 1.23
CA TRP A 151 -1.55 2.55 0.40
C TRP A 151 -2.91 1.83 0.36
N ASP A 152 -3.54 1.81 -0.79
CA ASP A 152 -4.76 1.04 -1.03
C ASP A 152 -4.40 -0.43 -1.29
N LYS A 153 -4.75 -1.30 -0.35
CA LYS A 153 -4.43 -2.73 -0.42
C LYS A 153 -5.17 -3.48 -1.55
N GLN A 154 -6.30 -2.96 -2.01
CA GLN A 154 -7.08 -3.61 -3.07
C GLN A 154 -6.50 -3.28 -4.45
N ARG A 155 -6.01 -2.06 -4.62
CA ARG A 155 -5.38 -1.59 -5.86
C ARG A 155 -3.89 -1.89 -5.92
N ASP A 156 -3.29 -2.18 -4.75
CA ASP A 156 -1.85 -2.27 -4.52
C ASP A 156 -1.11 -1.02 -5.02
N ASP A 157 -1.67 0.14 -4.72
CA ASP A 157 -1.21 1.44 -5.20
C ASP A 157 -1.36 2.53 -4.16
N LEU A 158 -0.64 3.66 -4.33
CA LEU A 158 -0.87 4.87 -3.56
C LEU A 158 -2.11 5.61 -4.08
N VAL A 159 -2.93 6.03 -3.14
CA VAL A 159 -4.09 6.87 -3.41
C VAL A 159 -4.07 8.10 -2.53
N GLN A 160 -4.51 9.22 -3.08
CA GLN A 160 -4.81 10.42 -2.34
C GLN A 160 -6.23 10.33 -1.81
N ARG A 161 -6.37 10.33 -0.49
CA ARG A 161 -7.64 10.35 0.21
C ARG A 161 -7.90 11.75 0.73
N SER A 162 -8.99 12.35 0.27
CA SER A 162 -9.48 13.65 0.75
C SER A 162 -10.72 13.43 1.59
N GLU A 163 -10.65 13.76 2.86
CA GLU A 163 -11.77 13.67 3.81
C GLU A 163 -12.26 15.08 4.16
N THR A 164 -13.58 15.27 4.12
CA THR A 164 -14.26 16.44 4.66
C THR A 164 -14.95 16.04 5.95
N ARG A 165 -14.60 16.66 7.06
CA ARG A 165 -15.06 16.27 8.39
C ARG A 165 -15.67 17.45 9.15
N LEU A 166 -16.65 17.14 9.99
CA LEU A 166 -17.19 18.04 10.99
C LEU A 166 -16.85 17.48 12.38
N GLY A 167 -15.71 17.89 12.93
CA GLY A 167 -15.13 17.25 14.10
C GLY A 167 -14.83 15.76 13.86
N GLY A 168 -15.36 14.87 14.69
CA GLY A 168 -15.21 13.41 14.51
C GLY A 168 -16.01 12.80 13.34
N MET A 169 -16.97 13.54 12.78
CA MET A 169 -17.91 13.04 11.78
C MET A 169 -17.35 13.17 10.36
N LEU A 170 -17.33 12.08 9.61
CA LEU A 170 -16.98 12.08 8.18
C LEU A 170 -18.21 12.50 7.34
N LEU A 171 -18.11 13.65 6.69
CA LEU A 171 -19.16 14.17 5.81
C LEU A 171 -19.03 13.64 4.39
N ASP A 172 -17.80 13.68 3.85
CA ASP A 172 -17.48 13.23 2.51
C ASP A 172 -16.08 12.64 2.46
N GLU A 173 -15.88 11.67 1.58
CA GLU A 173 -14.60 11.03 1.32
C GLU A 173 -14.43 10.86 -0.19
N GLN A 174 -13.32 11.33 -0.70
CA GLN A 174 -12.93 11.14 -2.08
C GLN A 174 -11.57 10.43 -2.14
N VAL A 175 -11.51 9.41 -2.99
CA VAL A 175 -10.26 8.67 -3.25
C VAL A 175 -9.89 8.87 -4.70
N ARG A 176 -8.69 9.43 -4.92
CA ARG A 176 -8.14 9.71 -6.25
C ARG A 176 -6.80 8.99 -6.40
N ALA A 177 -6.36 8.78 -7.64
CA ALA A 177 -4.99 8.34 -7.90
C ALA A 177 -4.00 9.37 -7.34
N ALA A 178 -2.92 8.89 -6.71
CA ALA A 178 -1.84 9.76 -6.29
C ALA A 178 -1.19 10.45 -7.49
N GLN A 179 -0.70 11.67 -7.28
CA GLN A 179 0.07 12.39 -8.28
C GLN A 179 1.56 12.26 -7.96
N PRO A 180 2.43 12.21 -8.99
CA PRO A 180 3.87 12.09 -8.77
C PRO A 180 4.41 13.41 -8.21
N ASP A 181 4.75 13.42 -6.93
CA ASP A 181 5.34 14.53 -6.20
C ASP A 181 6.35 14.02 -5.14
N GLU A 182 6.91 14.93 -4.36
CA GLU A 182 7.84 14.59 -3.29
C GLU A 182 7.19 13.74 -2.20
N ALA A 183 5.94 14.02 -1.84
CA ALA A 183 5.20 13.26 -0.83
C ALA A 183 4.93 11.81 -1.29
N THR A 184 4.61 11.62 -2.57
CA THR A 184 4.42 10.31 -3.19
C THR A 184 5.75 9.54 -3.22
N THR A 185 6.86 10.20 -3.58
CA THR A 185 8.19 9.59 -3.53
C THR A 185 8.54 9.14 -2.13
N ALA A 186 8.34 9.99 -1.11
CA ALA A 186 8.57 9.65 0.28
C ALA A 186 7.69 8.47 0.75
N ALA A 187 6.41 8.44 0.35
CA ALA A 187 5.51 7.34 0.68
C ALA A 187 5.92 6.00 0.03
N LEU A 188 6.48 6.02 -1.19
CA LEU A 188 7.03 4.83 -1.85
C LEU A 188 8.30 4.34 -1.14
N VAL A 189 9.19 5.24 -0.74
CA VAL A 189 10.37 4.90 0.07
C VAL A 189 9.94 4.22 1.38
N GLU A 190 8.97 4.81 2.09
CA GLU A 190 8.42 4.21 3.31
C GLU A 190 7.77 2.85 3.07
N ARG A 191 7.12 2.65 1.93
CA ARG A 191 6.57 1.33 1.53
C ARG A 191 7.69 0.30 1.39
N VAL A 192 8.78 0.65 0.71
CA VAL A 192 9.94 -0.25 0.56
C VAL A 192 10.60 -0.52 1.91
N ARG A 193 10.71 0.50 2.78
CA ARG A 193 11.23 0.37 4.15
C ARG A 193 10.36 -0.56 5.01
N ALA A 194 9.05 -0.35 5.01
CA ALA A 194 8.09 -1.15 5.77
C ALA A 194 8.03 -2.62 5.31
N THR A 195 8.24 -2.88 4.02
CA THR A 195 8.28 -4.23 3.46
C THR A 195 9.68 -4.85 3.51
N ARG A 196 10.67 -4.18 4.11
CA ARG A 196 12.06 -4.64 4.18
C ARG A 196 12.60 -5.05 2.80
N LEU A 197 12.50 -4.15 1.83
CA LEU A 197 12.90 -4.31 0.43
C LEU A 197 12.04 -5.30 -0.40
N ALA A 198 11.07 -6.00 0.19
CA ALA A 198 10.27 -6.99 -0.54
C ALA A 198 9.32 -6.37 -1.59
N ALA A 199 9.04 -5.05 -1.52
CA ALA A 199 8.30 -4.34 -2.56
C ALA A 199 9.09 -4.17 -3.87
N LEU A 200 10.42 -4.34 -3.83
CA LEU A 200 11.29 -4.30 -5.01
C LEU A 200 11.48 -5.70 -5.60
N ARG A 201 11.66 -5.74 -6.91
CA ARG A 201 12.00 -7.00 -7.59
C ARG A 201 13.51 -7.22 -7.51
N TRP A 202 13.92 -8.39 -7.01
CA TRP A 202 15.31 -8.84 -6.91
C TRP A 202 15.55 -10.01 -7.88
N PRO A 203 15.90 -9.74 -9.13
CA PRO A 203 16.25 -10.81 -10.07
C PRO A 203 17.56 -11.50 -9.65
N GLU A 204 17.77 -12.73 -10.11
CA GLU A 204 18.95 -13.54 -9.80
C GLU A 204 20.27 -12.78 -10.03
N ARG A 205 20.35 -12.01 -11.12
CA ARG A 205 21.51 -11.17 -11.44
C ARG A 205 21.80 -10.11 -10.39
N ALA A 206 20.77 -9.48 -9.80
CA ALA A 206 20.94 -8.50 -8.73
C ALA A 206 21.39 -9.17 -7.42
N MET A 207 20.86 -10.36 -7.13
CA MET A 207 21.29 -11.15 -5.97
C MET A 207 22.72 -11.64 -6.12
N LEU A 208 23.12 -12.09 -7.31
CA LEU A 208 24.50 -12.46 -7.60
C LEU A 208 25.45 -11.27 -7.45
N LEU A 209 25.04 -10.09 -7.94
CA LEU A 209 25.83 -8.86 -7.78
C LEU A 209 26.04 -8.53 -6.29
N ARG A 210 24.99 -8.60 -5.46
CA ARG A 210 25.10 -8.39 -4.01
C ARG A 210 26.04 -9.40 -3.35
N ALA A 211 25.91 -10.69 -3.71
CA ALA A 211 26.74 -11.76 -3.17
C ALA A 211 28.23 -11.56 -3.51
N ARG A 212 28.55 -11.15 -4.75
CA ARG A 212 29.92 -10.84 -5.20
C ARG A 212 30.55 -9.70 -4.38
N VAL A 213 29.79 -8.61 -4.17
CA VAL A 213 30.25 -7.49 -3.37
C VAL A 213 30.41 -7.88 -1.90
N ALA A 214 29.46 -8.63 -1.34
CA ALA A 214 29.56 -9.13 0.03
C ALA A 214 30.79 -10.02 0.23
N PHE A 215 31.07 -10.89 -0.75
CA PHE A 215 32.27 -11.74 -0.76
C PHE A 215 33.57 -10.90 -0.74
N LEU A 216 33.66 -9.86 -1.59
CA LEU A 216 34.85 -8.99 -1.61
C LEU A 216 35.00 -8.17 -0.35
N ARG A 217 33.91 -7.79 0.33
CA ARG A 217 34.00 -7.16 1.66
C ARG A 217 34.66 -8.05 2.71
N LEU A 218 34.50 -9.36 2.59
CA LEU A 218 35.12 -10.34 3.49
C LEU A 218 36.57 -10.63 3.16
N HIS A 219 36.91 -10.67 1.84
CA HIS A 219 38.22 -11.17 1.36
C HIS A 219 39.11 -10.10 0.71
N GLY A 220 38.54 -9.00 0.23
CA GLY A 220 39.26 -7.97 -0.55
C GLY A 220 39.36 -6.60 0.09
N GLY A 221 38.93 -6.46 1.36
CA GLY A 221 38.92 -5.17 2.07
C GLY A 221 37.53 -4.63 2.35
N ARG A 222 37.17 -4.59 3.63
CA ARG A 222 35.82 -4.25 4.09
C ARG A 222 35.40 -2.83 3.71
N ASP A 223 36.31 -1.89 3.71
CA ASP A 223 36.03 -0.48 3.48
C ASP A 223 36.15 -0.08 1.99
N GLU A 224 36.63 -0.98 1.15
CA GLU A 224 36.76 -0.75 -0.30
C GLU A 224 35.47 -1.04 -1.07
N TRP A 225 34.54 -1.77 -0.48
CA TRP A 225 33.29 -2.21 -1.13
C TRP A 225 32.07 -1.77 -0.34
N PRO A 226 30.98 -1.34 -1.00
CA PRO A 226 29.79 -0.89 -0.31
C PRO A 226 29.13 -2.04 0.46
N ASP A 227 28.45 -1.70 1.56
CA ASP A 227 27.63 -2.66 2.29
C ASP A 227 26.23 -2.72 1.66
N TRP A 228 25.91 -3.82 1.01
CA TRP A 228 24.61 -4.07 0.43
C TRP A 228 23.81 -5.14 1.19
N SER A 229 24.07 -5.30 2.49
CA SER A 229 23.15 -6.02 3.36
C SER A 229 21.77 -5.33 3.39
N ASP A 230 20.72 -6.06 3.69
CA ASP A 230 19.37 -5.47 3.79
C ASP A 230 19.34 -4.31 4.79
N ALA A 231 20.08 -4.44 5.90
CA ALA A 231 20.17 -3.40 6.92
C ALA A 231 20.81 -2.11 6.38
N ALA A 232 21.92 -2.23 5.66
CA ALA A 232 22.62 -1.08 5.09
C ALA A 232 21.83 -0.43 3.95
N LEU A 233 21.21 -1.24 3.07
CA LEU A 233 20.34 -0.73 2.00
C LEU A 233 19.12 0.00 2.57
N LEU A 234 18.54 -0.47 3.66
CA LEU A 234 17.45 0.22 4.34
C LEU A 234 17.90 1.51 5.04
N ALA A 235 19.11 1.54 5.58
CA ALA A 235 19.65 2.72 6.23
C ALA A 235 19.96 3.87 5.24
N THR A 236 20.33 3.52 4.01
CA THR A 236 20.71 4.47 2.95
C THR A 236 19.69 4.55 1.82
N ILE A 237 18.45 4.12 2.06
CA ILE A 237 17.42 3.95 1.01
C ILE A 237 17.11 5.26 0.28
N ASP A 238 17.19 6.38 0.98
CA ASP A 238 16.95 7.70 0.41
C ASP A 238 18.01 8.10 -0.62
N ASP A 239 19.23 7.61 -0.46
CA ASP A 239 20.35 7.95 -1.35
C ASP A 239 20.32 7.15 -2.66
N TRP A 240 20.02 5.85 -2.57
CA TRP A 240 20.15 4.98 -3.75
C TRP A 240 18.83 4.67 -4.46
N LEU A 241 17.68 4.84 -3.78
CA LEU A 241 16.37 4.50 -4.34
C LEU A 241 15.55 5.75 -4.68
N ALA A 242 15.45 6.73 -3.76
CA ALA A 242 14.56 7.89 -3.96
C ALA A 242 14.80 8.66 -5.26
N PRO A 243 16.04 8.86 -5.76
CA PRO A 243 16.26 9.55 -7.04
C PRO A 243 15.63 8.86 -8.24
N TYR A 244 15.40 7.55 -8.17
CA TYR A 244 14.82 6.75 -9.25
C TYR A 244 13.29 6.58 -9.13
N LEU A 245 12.68 7.14 -8.07
CA LEU A 245 11.23 7.13 -7.85
C LEU A 245 10.53 8.39 -8.36
N VAL A 246 11.26 9.31 -8.96
CA VAL A 246 10.68 10.52 -9.56
C VAL A 246 9.69 10.11 -10.66
N GLY A 247 8.43 10.51 -10.50
CA GLY A 247 7.36 10.13 -11.42
C GLY A 247 6.66 8.80 -11.12
N ALA A 248 7.15 8.03 -10.14
CA ALA A 248 6.51 6.80 -9.70
C ALA A 248 5.33 7.09 -8.76
N VAL A 249 4.29 6.26 -8.82
CA VAL A 249 3.08 6.42 -8.00
C VAL A 249 2.59 5.13 -7.34
N GLY A 250 3.14 3.95 -7.71
CA GLY A 250 2.58 2.71 -7.19
C GLY A 250 3.48 1.47 -7.30
N ALA A 251 2.88 0.31 -6.98
CA ALA A 251 3.58 -0.98 -6.96
C ALA A 251 4.16 -1.37 -8.32
N ALA A 252 3.43 -1.06 -9.39
CA ALA A 252 3.89 -1.36 -10.75
C ALA A 252 5.18 -0.62 -11.10
N ASP A 253 5.36 0.60 -10.60
CA ASP A 253 6.57 1.39 -10.82
C ASP A 253 7.74 0.81 -10.01
N LEU A 254 7.51 0.43 -8.74
CA LEU A 254 8.50 -0.26 -7.93
C LEU A 254 8.97 -1.58 -8.59
N ALA A 255 8.04 -2.34 -9.15
CA ALA A 255 8.35 -3.61 -9.82
C ALA A 255 9.14 -3.46 -11.12
N ARG A 256 9.09 -2.29 -11.77
CA ARG A 256 9.85 -1.99 -13.01
C ARG A 256 11.29 -1.56 -12.74
N LEU A 257 11.64 -1.21 -11.51
CA LEU A 257 12.99 -0.79 -11.19
C LEU A 257 13.98 -1.93 -11.43
N ASP A 258 15.05 -1.64 -12.12
CA ASP A 258 16.17 -2.57 -12.29
C ASP A 258 17.13 -2.43 -11.11
N THR A 259 16.94 -3.27 -10.10
CA THR A 259 17.73 -3.25 -8.86
C THR A 259 19.20 -3.57 -9.11
N GLU A 260 19.56 -4.33 -10.17
CA GLU A 260 20.96 -4.55 -10.56
C GLU A 260 21.58 -3.23 -11.04
N MET A 261 20.89 -2.52 -11.93
CA MET A 261 21.35 -1.23 -12.44
C MET A 261 21.50 -0.21 -11.31
N LEU A 262 20.53 -0.14 -10.38
CA LEU A 262 20.59 0.75 -9.23
C LEU A 262 21.81 0.49 -8.35
N LEU A 263 22.11 -0.75 -8.05
CA LEU A 263 23.31 -1.12 -7.28
C LEU A 263 24.60 -0.90 -8.07
N SER A 264 24.62 -1.27 -9.34
CA SER A 264 25.82 -1.09 -10.19
C SER A 264 26.19 0.39 -10.34
N SER A 265 25.20 1.29 -10.37
CA SER A 265 25.45 2.74 -10.45
C SER A 265 26.23 3.29 -9.24
N GLN A 266 26.09 2.65 -8.07
CA GLN A 266 26.84 3.03 -6.87
C GLN A 266 28.33 2.65 -6.95
N LEU A 267 28.68 1.61 -7.71
CA LEU A 267 30.09 1.21 -7.91
C LEU A 267 30.79 2.12 -8.91
N GLY A 268 30.09 2.73 -9.80
CA GLY A 268 30.65 3.42 -10.94
C GLY A 268 31.37 2.48 -11.91
N TRP A 269 32.06 3.05 -12.90
CA TRP A 269 32.75 2.26 -13.92
C TRP A 269 33.98 1.52 -13.37
N ASP A 270 34.82 2.20 -12.57
CA ASP A 270 36.04 1.61 -12.01
C ASP A 270 35.73 0.50 -11.01
N GLY A 271 34.74 0.71 -10.12
CA GLY A 271 34.31 -0.32 -9.18
C GLY A 271 33.71 -1.54 -9.86
N SER A 272 32.91 -1.33 -10.91
CA SER A 272 32.33 -2.43 -11.71
C SER A 272 33.40 -3.24 -12.46
N THR A 273 34.42 -2.56 -12.98
CA THR A 273 35.56 -3.22 -13.65
C THR A 273 36.37 -4.04 -12.64
N ARG A 274 36.71 -3.47 -11.48
CA ARG A 274 37.41 -4.18 -10.40
C ARG A 274 36.61 -5.39 -9.90
N LEU A 275 35.29 -5.23 -9.74
CA LEU A 275 34.41 -6.34 -9.37
C LEU A 275 34.48 -7.48 -10.39
N GLY A 276 34.47 -7.15 -11.68
CA GLY A 276 34.59 -8.13 -12.76
C GLY A 276 35.89 -8.93 -12.72
N GLN A 277 36.99 -8.28 -12.33
CA GLN A 277 38.31 -8.88 -12.21
C GLN A 277 38.47 -9.73 -10.96
N LEU A 278 38.04 -9.22 -9.80
CA LEU A 278 38.27 -9.85 -8.49
C LEU A 278 37.24 -10.93 -8.14
N ALA A 279 35.99 -10.71 -8.53
CA ALA A 279 34.91 -11.65 -8.30
C ALA A 279 34.03 -11.77 -9.57
N PRO A 280 34.53 -12.44 -10.64
CA PRO A 280 33.80 -12.61 -11.89
C PRO A 280 32.48 -13.35 -11.65
N ALA A 281 31.42 -13.00 -12.40
CA ALA A 281 30.13 -13.68 -12.30
C ALA A 281 30.19 -15.12 -12.80
N HIS A 282 31.13 -15.40 -13.70
CA HIS A 282 31.26 -16.70 -14.37
C HIS A 282 32.71 -17.17 -14.39
N LEU A 283 32.88 -18.46 -14.34
CA LEU A 283 34.12 -19.15 -14.64
C LEU A 283 34.14 -19.49 -16.14
N ASP A 284 35.11 -18.95 -16.84
CA ASP A 284 35.37 -19.32 -18.23
C ASP A 284 36.10 -20.67 -18.28
N THR A 285 35.60 -21.59 -19.13
CA THR A 285 36.20 -22.90 -19.25
C THR A 285 36.96 -23.02 -20.56
N PRO A 286 38.00 -23.90 -20.64
CA PRO A 286 38.74 -24.16 -21.88
C PRO A 286 37.84 -24.61 -23.04
N ALA A 287 36.71 -25.25 -22.78
CA ALA A 287 35.72 -25.61 -23.79
C ALA A 287 34.94 -24.42 -24.38
N GLY A 288 35.19 -23.20 -23.89
CA GLY A 288 34.49 -21.97 -24.31
C GLY A 288 33.06 -21.89 -23.79
N ARG A 289 32.76 -22.55 -22.69
CA ARG A 289 31.51 -22.39 -21.91
C ARG A 289 31.81 -21.60 -20.65
N THR A 290 30.76 -21.06 -20.10
CA THR A 290 30.80 -20.34 -18.80
C THR A 290 30.00 -21.10 -17.76
N ALA A 291 30.49 -21.14 -16.53
CA ALA A 291 29.74 -21.63 -15.37
C ALA A 291 29.53 -20.46 -14.37
N VAL A 292 28.33 -20.30 -13.86
CA VAL A 292 28.06 -19.30 -12.85
C VAL A 292 28.81 -19.60 -11.55
N ILE A 293 29.45 -18.62 -10.97
CA ILE A 293 30.07 -18.75 -9.65
C ILE A 293 29.08 -18.26 -8.60
N ASP A 294 28.67 -19.15 -7.72
CA ASP A 294 27.79 -18.87 -6.59
C ASP A 294 28.63 -18.35 -5.42
N TYR A 295 28.48 -17.05 -5.12
CA TYR A 295 29.13 -16.35 -4.00
C TYR A 295 28.25 -16.27 -2.75
N SER A 296 27.06 -16.88 -2.76
CA SER A 296 26.17 -16.87 -1.58
C SER A 296 26.57 -17.87 -0.50
N ARG A 297 27.53 -18.75 -0.82
CA ARG A 297 28.10 -19.76 0.09
C ARG A 297 29.38 -19.23 0.74
N ASP A 298 29.82 -19.88 1.83
CA ASP A 298 31.07 -19.54 2.52
C ASP A 298 32.29 -19.62 1.60
N ILE A 299 32.26 -20.55 0.63
CA ILE A 299 33.30 -20.71 -0.38
C ILE A 299 32.64 -20.53 -1.75
N PRO A 300 33.17 -19.65 -2.63
CA PRO A 300 32.69 -19.48 -3.98
C PRO A 300 32.65 -20.84 -4.72
N THR A 301 31.51 -21.19 -5.27
CA THR A 301 31.28 -22.53 -5.83
C THR A 301 30.82 -22.43 -7.29
N ALA A 302 31.38 -23.28 -8.17
CA ALA A 302 30.93 -23.37 -9.54
C ALA A 302 30.63 -24.83 -9.88
N SER A 303 29.43 -25.09 -10.42
CA SER A 303 29.04 -26.39 -10.92
C SER A 303 29.41 -26.47 -12.43
N VAL A 304 30.28 -27.39 -12.80
CA VAL A 304 30.85 -27.47 -14.15
C VAL A 304 31.02 -28.89 -14.61
N ARG A 305 30.71 -29.19 -15.87
CA ARG A 305 30.98 -30.49 -16.42
C ARG A 305 32.50 -30.74 -16.50
N VAL A 306 32.96 -31.89 -16.04
CA VAL A 306 34.38 -32.20 -15.99
C VAL A 306 35.06 -32.09 -17.35
N GLN A 307 34.35 -32.39 -18.45
CA GLN A 307 34.88 -32.27 -19.83
C GLN A 307 35.15 -30.82 -20.25
N ASP A 308 34.42 -29.87 -19.66
CA ASP A 308 34.61 -28.46 -19.98
C ASP A 308 35.92 -27.92 -19.38
N LEU A 309 36.48 -28.62 -18.40
CA LEU A 309 37.75 -28.28 -17.71
C LEU A 309 38.99 -28.94 -18.29
N PHE A 310 38.86 -29.85 -19.31
CA PHE A 310 40.02 -30.43 -19.93
C PHE A 310 40.92 -29.35 -20.52
N GLY A 311 42.23 -29.49 -20.31
CA GLY A 311 43.23 -28.48 -20.64
C GLY A 311 43.50 -27.45 -19.55
N LEU A 312 42.70 -27.42 -18.48
CA LEU A 312 42.93 -26.51 -17.35
C LEU A 312 43.97 -27.11 -16.39
N ARG A 313 45.12 -26.45 -16.31
CA ARG A 313 46.28 -26.90 -15.50
C ARG A 313 46.32 -26.27 -14.13
N GLN A 314 45.68 -25.13 -13.95
CA GLN A 314 45.65 -24.39 -12.70
C GLN A 314 44.24 -24.41 -12.12
N HIS A 315 44.19 -24.40 -10.79
CA HIS A 315 42.88 -24.28 -10.12
C HIS A 315 42.38 -22.84 -10.19
N PRO A 316 41.10 -22.58 -10.53
CA PRO A 316 40.57 -21.22 -10.59
C PRO A 316 40.49 -20.56 -9.20
N THR A 317 40.90 -19.33 -9.16
CA THR A 317 40.84 -18.48 -7.93
C THR A 317 40.09 -17.19 -8.19
N VAL A 318 39.58 -16.59 -7.12
CA VAL A 318 38.91 -15.27 -7.09
C VAL A 318 39.52 -14.44 -5.95
N ALA A 319 39.31 -13.13 -5.95
CA ALA A 319 39.89 -12.20 -4.94
C ALA A 319 41.39 -12.41 -4.72
N GLY A 320 42.12 -12.75 -5.80
CA GLY A 320 43.55 -13.02 -5.79
C GLY A 320 43.90 -14.48 -5.56
N ASP A 321 43.55 -15.04 -4.41
CA ASP A 321 44.02 -16.39 -4.00
C ASP A 321 42.93 -17.30 -3.43
N VAL A 322 41.70 -16.85 -3.32
CA VAL A 322 40.58 -17.67 -2.82
C VAL A 322 40.19 -18.70 -3.87
N ARG A 323 40.37 -19.98 -3.54
CA ARG A 323 40.06 -21.10 -4.44
C ARG A 323 38.56 -21.27 -4.63
N VAL A 324 38.10 -21.44 -5.88
CA VAL A 324 36.70 -21.74 -6.21
C VAL A 324 36.45 -23.22 -5.95
N SER A 325 35.45 -23.59 -5.19
CA SER A 325 35.01 -24.97 -5.06
C SER A 325 34.33 -25.42 -6.35
N LEU A 326 34.91 -26.41 -7.03
CA LEU A 326 34.37 -26.96 -8.27
C LEU A 326 33.50 -28.18 -7.97
N GLU A 327 32.20 -28.06 -8.20
CA GLU A 327 31.27 -29.19 -8.25
C GLU A 327 31.34 -29.83 -9.67
N LEU A 328 32.12 -30.89 -9.77
CA LEU A 328 32.34 -31.59 -11.06
C LEU A 328 31.10 -32.41 -11.42
N LEU A 329 30.58 -32.17 -12.61
CA LEU A 329 29.40 -32.84 -13.13
C LEU A 329 29.72 -33.80 -14.27
N SER A 330 28.96 -34.89 -14.40
CA SER A 330 28.95 -35.77 -15.54
C SER A 330 28.34 -35.09 -16.79
N PRO A 331 28.42 -35.72 -17.98
CA PRO A 331 27.73 -35.22 -19.17
C PRO A 331 26.20 -35.05 -19.02
N ALA A 332 25.60 -35.76 -18.07
CA ALA A 332 24.17 -35.68 -17.74
C ALA A 332 23.89 -34.81 -16.51
N ASP A 333 24.78 -33.87 -16.20
CA ASP A 333 24.68 -32.90 -15.08
C ASP A 333 24.50 -33.56 -13.69
N ARG A 334 25.03 -34.79 -13.51
CA ARG A 334 25.00 -35.46 -12.20
C ARG A 334 26.35 -35.23 -11.49
N PRO A 335 26.32 -34.95 -10.18
CA PRO A 335 27.52 -34.74 -9.38
C PRO A 335 28.47 -35.97 -9.50
N ILE A 336 29.75 -35.68 -9.69
CA ILE A 336 30.84 -36.68 -9.70
C ILE A 336 31.69 -36.51 -8.45
N GLN A 337 32.22 -35.30 -8.24
CA GLN A 337 33.13 -34.97 -7.15
C GLN A 337 33.12 -33.46 -6.91
N ILE A 338 33.47 -33.04 -5.70
CA ILE A 338 33.78 -31.66 -5.37
C ILE A 338 35.26 -31.53 -5.10
N THR A 339 35.90 -30.51 -5.68
CA THR A 339 37.33 -30.28 -5.49
C THR A 339 37.65 -28.78 -5.38
N SER A 340 38.56 -28.42 -4.48
CA SER A 340 39.26 -27.14 -4.42
C SER A 340 40.70 -27.23 -4.86
N ASP A 341 41.10 -28.38 -5.47
CA ASP A 341 42.41 -28.62 -6.03
C ASP A 341 42.29 -29.45 -7.32
N LEU A 342 42.09 -28.77 -8.46
CA LEU A 342 41.92 -29.42 -9.75
C LEU A 342 43.17 -30.18 -10.18
N PRO A 343 44.40 -29.65 -10.06
CA PRO A 343 45.61 -30.42 -10.36
C PRO A 343 45.75 -31.70 -9.53
N GLY A 344 45.47 -31.61 -8.21
CA GLY A 344 45.44 -32.77 -7.33
C GLY A 344 44.38 -33.81 -7.72
N PHE A 345 43.21 -33.35 -8.13
CA PHE A 345 42.17 -34.23 -8.68
C PHE A 345 42.62 -34.95 -9.98
N TRP A 346 43.26 -34.22 -10.91
CA TRP A 346 43.80 -34.80 -12.14
C TRP A 346 44.87 -35.85 -11.86
N ALA A 347 45.76 -35.61 -10.90
CA ALA A 347 46.83 -36.54 -10.55
C ALA A 347 46.38 -37.74 -9.70
N GLY A 348 45.29 -37.57 -8.95
CA GLY A 348 44.80 -38.56 -7.99
C GLY A 348 43.55 -39.31 -8.45
N SER A 349 42.39 -38.89 -7.97
CA SER A 349 41.10 -39.59 -8.12
C SER A 349 40.56 -39.64 -9.55
N TRP A 350 41.13 -38.87 -10.49
CA TRP A 350 40.70 -38.86 -11.89
C TRP A 350 40.79 -40.28 -12.53
N ALA A 351 41.80 -41.07 -12.21
CA ALA A 351 41.95 -42.41 -12.81
C ALA A 351 40.74 -43.33 -12.54
N GLU A 352 40.20 -43.26 -11.31
CA GLU A 352 39.01 -44.02 -10.92
C GLU A 352 37.76 -43.43 -11.52
N VAL A 353 37.55 -42.09 -11.42
CA VAL A 353 36.43 -41.38 -12.05
C VAL A 353 36.36 -41.63 -13.52
N ARG A 354 37.52 -41.56 -14.21
CA ARG A 354 37.62 -41.85 -15.65
C ARG A 354 37.13 -43.26 -15.97
N LYS A 355 37.55 -44.30 -15.22
CA LYS A 355 37.16 -45.68 -15.45
C LYS A 355 35.64 -45.86 -15.29
N GLU A 356 35.07 -45.28 -14.25
CA GLU A 356 33.63 -45.34 -14.01
C GLU A 356 32.82 -44.58 -15.08
N MET A 357 33.23 -43.36 -15.40
CA MET A 357 32.54 -42.50 -16.34
C MET A 357 32.64 -42.97 -17.78
N ALA A 358 33.79 -43.56 -18.19
CA ALA A 358 33.95 -44.17 -19.52
C ALA A 358 32.99 -45.34 -19.71
N GLY A 359 32.76 -46.15 -18.68
CA GLY A 359 31.76 -47.23 -18.73
C GLY A 359 30.31 -46.70 -18.82
N ARG A 360 30.00 -45.63 -18.12
CA ARG A 360 28.64 -45.05 -18.06
C ARG A 360 28.32 -44.14 -19.26
N TYR A 361 29.34 -43.43 -19.77
CA TYR A 361 29.21 -42.48 -20.88
C TYR A 361 30.25 -42.77 -22.00
N PRO A 362 30.17 -43.90 -22.69
CA PRO A 362 31.21 -44.36 -23.66
C PRO A 362 31.31 -43.48 -24.92
N LYS A 363 30.28 -42.65 -25.18
CA LYS A 363 30.28 -41.72 -26.33
C LYS A 363 31.11 -40.46 -26.09
N HIS A 364 31.57 -40.22 -24.85
CA HIS A 364 32.32 -39.04 -24.45
C HIS A 364 33.80 -39.36 -24.33
N GLN A 365 34.65 -38.36 -24.52
CA GLN A 365 36.08 -38.48 -24.33
C GLN A 365 36.46 -38.51 -22.84
N TRP A 366 37.33 -39.46 -22.49
CA TRP A 366 37.87 -39.67 -21.14
C TRP A 366 39.38 -39.83 -21.21
N PRO A 367 40.15 -38.69 -21.40
CA PRO A 367 41.59 -38.74 -21.60
C PRO A 367 42.33 -39.28 -20.38
N ALA A 368 43.47 -39.93 -20.59
CA ALA A 368 44.32 -40.36 -19.50
C ALA A 368 45.00 -39.18 -18.78
N ASP A 369 45.34 -38.14 -19.55
CA ASP A 369 45.89 -36.88 -19.08
C ASP A 369 44.91 -35.73 -19.38
N PRO A 370 44.02 -35.42 -18.47
CA PRO A 370 43.02 -34.37 -18.68
C PRO A 370 43.61 -32.97 -18.67
N ALA A 371 44.73 -32.75 -17.97
CA ALA A 371 45.38 -31.44 -17.87
C ALA A 371 45.96 -30.96 -19.21
N ASN A 372 46.31 -31.89 -20.08
CA ASN A 372 46.89 -31.62 -21.42
C ASN A 372 45.90 -31.97 -22.55
N ALA A 373 44.72 -32.42 -22.26
CA ALA A 373 43.71 -32.78 -23.24
C ALA A 373 43.08 -31.56 -23.89
N THR A 374 42.73 -31.67 -25.16
CA THR A 374 41.97 -30.66 -25.88
C THR A 374 40.49 -30.75 -25.46
N PRO A 375 39.86 -29.68 -24.96
CA PRO A 375 38.46 -29.71 -24.61
C PRO A 375 37.59 -29.92 -25.85
N THR A 376 36.63 -30.81 -25.75
CA THR A 376 35.70 -31.08 -26.85
C THR A 376 34.36 -30.39 -26.56
N ARG A 377 33.96 -29.45 -27.42
CA ARG A 377 32.60 -28.93 -27.40
C ARG A 377 31.62 -30.04 -27.70
N LEU A 378 30.88 -30.49 -26.71
CA LEU A 378 29.69 -31.30 -26.94
C LEU A 378 28.61 -30.41 -27.52
N LYS A 379 28.11 -30.72 -28.70
CA LYS A 379 26.98 -30.05 -29.35
C LYS A 379 25.70 -30.19 -28.54
#